data_901c15574bd0cb58d75d44259c670759
#
_entry.id   901c15574bd0cb58d75d44259c670759
#
_cell.length_a   1.000
_cell.length_b   1.000
_cell.length_c   1.000
_cell.angle_alpha   90.00
_cell.angle_beta   90.00
_cell.angle_gamma   90.00
#
_symmetry.space_group_name_H-M   'P 1'
#
loop_
_entity.id
_entity.type
_entity.pdbx_description
1 polymer ?
#
loop_
_entity_poly.entity_id
_entity_poly.type
_entity_poly.pdbx_seq_one_letter_code
_entity_poly.pdbx_strand_id
1 'polypeptide(L)'
;ELAGHIYKNPVTGRYETADEYLSGNVKAKLKEAEAYAVNEPEYQVNVEALKKVLPPDKEAWQISLKLGSSLIDEEIYEAFAKHLFGGDIEIRQIRHTGVWTVAEKESKWGKRYSIKKSVENTVTWGLNRRGFTGLDLLEKIMNNSSIIVNELVIGEGGRKIKVNNAEATALAQERAEKIKEEFNKWLSDHDNGRTLSSIVQKYNDVYNTDVLREFDGSHLPDTLEGMNPDIKLTKHQKDAVWRIISSRGCTLLAHEVGAGKTFIMIASAMEMKRLGIIKKPMFVVPNNVYEQWGIEFRRLYPDARILLPTKEELEKKNRRVFMNRIATGSYDAIIIPESQFGMLPMSVESVKEFYNERIH
;
A
#
# COMPACT_ATOMS: atom_id res chain seq x y z
N GLU A 1 16.46 32.62 -11.45
CA GLU A 1 17.16 31.37 -11.86
C GLU A 1 16.56 30.10 -11.25
N LEU A 2 15.78 30.17 -10.14
CA LEU A 2 15.16 29.01 -9.47
C LEU A 2 13.68 28.83 -9.85
N ALA A 3 13.12 29.65 -10.69
CA ALA A 3 11.72 29.55 -11.12
C ALA A 3 11.48 28.21 -11.86
N GLY A 4 10.50 27.44 -11.38
CA GLY A 4 10.20 26.09 -11.88
C GLY A 4 10.97 24.95 -11.19
N HIS A 5 11.95 25.25 -10.32
CA HIS A 5 12.69 24.27 -9.53
C HIS A 5 12.27 24.25 -8.06
N ILE A 6 11.72 25.35 -7.57
CA ILE A 6 11.30 25.53 -6.18
C ILE A 6 9.94 26.23 -6.18
N TYR A 7 9.03 25.73 -5.34
CA TYR A 7 7.69 26.28 -5.13
C TYR A 7 7.48 26.58 -3.66
N LYS A 8 6.82 27.70 -3.37
CA LYS A 8 6.38 28.03 -2.02
C LYS A 8 5.05 27.36 -1.77
N ASN A 9 5.00 26.45 -0.80
CA ASN A 9 3.75 25.77 -0.43
C ASN A 9 2.82 26.77 0.28
N PRO A 10 1.62 27.04 -0.22
CA PRO A 10 0.73 28.06 0.31
C PRO A 10 0.23 27.74 1.73
N VAL A 11 0.10 26.45 2.08
CA VAL A 11 -0.42 26.03 3.37
C VAL A 11 0.66 26.07 4.45
N THR A 12 1.87 25.58 4.15
CA THR A 12 2.96 25.49 5.11
C THR A 12 3.88 26.71 5.13
N GLY A 13 3.83 27.54 4.09
CA GLY A 13 4.73 28.67 3.86
C GLY A 13 6.17 28.27 3.55
N ARG A 14 6.47 26.98 3.44
CA ARG A 14 7.82 26.45 3.18
C ARG A 14 8.11 26.38 1.69
N TYR A 15 9.38 26.49 1.34
CA TYR A 15 9.84 26.20 -0.01
C TYR A 15 10.10 24.71 -0.16
N GLU A 16 9.52 24.13 -1.20
CA GLU A 16 9.65 22.72 -1.60
C GLU A 16 10.27 22.65 -2.99
N THR A 17 11.07 21.62 -3.25
CA THR A 17 11.60 21.37 -4.60
C THR A 17 10.48 20.95 -5.55
N ALA A 18 10.66 21.11 -6.87
CA ALA A 18 9.65 20.76 -7.85
C ALA A 18 9.20 19.29 -7.73
N ASP A 19 10.15 18.36 -7.55
CA ASP A 19 9.87 16.94 -7.38
C ASP A 19 9.05 16.64 -6.11
N GLU A 20 9.20 17.43 -5.04
CA GLU A 20 8.42 17.32 -3.80
C GLU A 20 7.05 17.98 -3.94
N TYR A 21 7.01 19.21 -4.47
CA TYR A 21 5.76 19.97 -4.58
C TYR A 21 4.79 19.38 -5.61
N LEU A 22 5.32 18.97 -6.78
CA LEU A 22 4.53 18.45 -7.91
C LEU A 22 4.26 16.93 -7.82
N SER A 23 4.36 16.35 -6.63
CA SER A 23 4.10 14.93 -6.37
C SER A 23 3.14 14.74 -5.18
N GLY A 24 2.73 13.50 -4.91
CA GLY A 24 1.70 13.19 -3.93
C GLY A 24 0.33 13.58 -4.44
N ASN A 25 -0.57 13.98 -3.55
CA ASN A 25 -1.93 14.37 -3.93
C ASN A 25 -1.94 15.75 -4.61
N VAL A 26 -1.67 15.75 -5.92
CA VAL A 26 -1.58 16.97 -6.73
C VAL A 26 -2.94 17.64 -6.95
N LYS A 27 -4.05 16.89 -6.92
CA LYS A 27 -5.41 17.48 -7.02
C LYS A 27 -5.76 18.29 -5.77
N ALA A 28 -5.40 17.82 -4.58
CA ALA A 28 -5.58 18.59 -3.35
C ALA A 28 -4.70 19.84 -3.35
N LYS A 29 -3.41 19.70 -3.66
CA LYS A 29 -2.47 20.83 -3.79
C LYS A 29 -2.94 21.87 -4.80
N LEU A 30 -3.53 21.43 -5.92
CA LEU A 30 -4.08 22.35 -6.92
C LEU A 30 -5.25 23.17 -6.36
N LYS A 31 -6.21 22.53 -5.68
CA LYS A 31 -7.33 23.24 -5.04
C LYS A 31 -6.84 24.27 -4.03
N GLU A 32 -5.86 23.90 -3.22
CA GLU A 32 -5.23 24.82 -2.28
C GLU A 32 -4.55 25.98 -2.98
N ALA A 33 -3.72 25.71 -4.01
CA ALA A 33 -3.02 26.74 -4.77
C ALA A 33 -3.99 27.69 -5.48
N GLU A 34 -5.08 27.18 -6.07
CA GLU A 34 -6.14 28.00 -6.69
C GLU A 34 -6.83 28.91 -5.67
N ALA A 35 -7.13 28.40 -4.47
CA ALA A 35 -7.75 29.20 -3.40
C ALA A 35 -6.83 30.36 -2.95
N TYR A 36 -5.53 30.13 -2.81
CA TYR A 36 -4.57 31.15 -2.45
C TYR A 36 -4.27 32.13 -3.59
N ALA A 37 -4.23 31.65 -4.83
CA ALA A 37 -3.97 32.49 -6.01
C ALA A 37 -5.04 33.56 -6.28
N VAL A 38 -6.25 33.42 -5.71
CA VAL A 38 -7.31 34.46 -5.77
C VAL A 38 -6.86 35.75 -5.08
N ASN A 39 -6.17 35.62 -3.94
CA ASN A 39 -5.74 36.77 -3.13
C ASN A 39 -4.27 37.14 -3.35
N GLU A 40 -3.44 36.17 -3.70
CA GLU A 40 -2.00 36.27 -3.87
C GLU A 40 -1.58 35.74 -5.25
N PRO A 41 -1.49 36.62 -6.27
CA PRO A 41 -1.18 36.23 -7.65
C PRO A 41 0.14 35.48 -7.84
N GLU A 42 1.06 35.56 -6.85
CA GLU A 42 2.34 34.85 -6.88
C GLU A 42 2.14 33.31 -6.98
N TYR A 43 1.04 32.77 -6.44
CA TYR A 43 0.72 31.33 -6.50
C TYR A 43 0.18 30.88 -7.85
N GLN A 44 -0.03 31.78 -8.82
CA GLN A 44 -0.46 31.39 -10.17
C GLN A 44 0.56 30.45 -10.84
N VAL A 45 1.84 30.63 -10.57
CA VAL A 45 2.92 29.75 -11.05
C VAL A 45 2.74 28.32 -10.52
N ASN A 46 2.33 28.17 -9.24
CA ASN A 46 2.05 26.87 -8.64
C ASN A 46 0.86 26.19 -9.32
N VAL A 47 -0.21 26.94 -9.58
CA VAL A 47 -1.41 26.45 -10.27
C VAL A 47 -1.07 25.93 -11.67
N GLU A 48 -0.31 26.69 -12.45
CA GLU A 48 0.10 26.29 -13.79
C GLU A 48 1.01 25.05 -13.79
N ALA A 49 1.92 24.96 -12.83
CA ALA A 49 2.81 23.81 -12.68
C ALA A 49 2.04 22.55 -12.27
N LEU A 50 1.13 22.65 -11.30
CA LEU A 50 0.30 21.54 -10.84
C LEU A 50 -0.64 21.03 -11.94
N LYS A 51 -1.23 21.94 -12.75
CA LYS A 51 -2.07 21.56 -13.91
C LYS A 51 -1.33 20.72 -14.94
N LYS A 52 -0.03 20.91 -15.12
CA LYS A 52 0.79 20.16 -16.07
C LYS A 52 1.08 18.72 -15.61
N VAL A 53 1.06 18.47 -14.32
CA VAL A 53 1.37 17.14 -13.73
C VAL A 53 0.14 16.38 -13.28
N LEU A 54 -1.06 16.93 -13.46
CA LEU A 54 -2.30 16.23 -13.14
C LEU A 54 -2.35 14.87 -13.87
N PRO A 55 -2.65 13.78 -13.17
CA PRO A 55 -2.88 12.51 -13.82
C PRO A 55 -4.10 12.62 -14.75
N PRO A 56 -4.04 12.04 -15.95
CA PRO A 56 -5.19 12.01 -16.85
C PRO A 56 -6.33 11.25 -16.17
N ASP A 57 -7.55 11.72 -16.36
CA ASP A 57 -8.71 11.05 -15.82
C ASP A 57 -8.86 9.67 -16.48
N LYS A 58 -9.12 8.67 -15.64
CA LYS A 58 -9.36 7.30 -16.07
C LYS A 58 -10.78 7.14 -16.57
N GLU A 59 -10.91 6.39 -17.64
CA GLU A 59 -12.20 6.00 -18.18
C GLU A 59 -12.76 4.75 -17.49
N ALA A 60 -14.07 4.49 -17.63
CA ALA A 60 -14.76 3.38 -16.96
C ALA A 60 -14.08 2.01 -17.16
N TRP A 61 -13.58 1.74 -18.37
CA TRP A 61 -12.91 0.47 -18.71
C TRP A 61 -11.53 0.29 -18.06
N GLN A 62 -10.92 1.37 -17.57
CA GLN A 62 -9.63 1.37 -16.85
C GLN A 62 -9.81 1.15 -15.34
N ILE A 63 -11.06 1.24 -14.85
CA ILE A 63 -11.38 1.16 -13.44
C ILE A 63 -11.99 -0.20 -13.15
N SER A 64 -11.37 -1.00 -12.28
CA SER A 64 -11.92 -2.28 -11.85
C SER A 64 -13.02 -2.07 -10.80
N LEU A 65 -14.26 -1.90 -11.25
CA LEU A 65 -15.42 -1.79 -10.38
C LEU A 65 -15.90 -3.18 -9.97
N LYS A 66 -15.71 -3.54 -8.70
CA LYS A 66 -16.12 -4.84 -8.16
C LYS A 66 -17.28 -4.67 -7.18
N LEU A 67 -18.16 -5.68 -7.11
CA LEU A 67 -19.15 -5.79 -6.04
C LEU A 67 -18.45 -5.74 -4.68
N GLY A 68 -18.96 -4.90 -3.76
CA GLY A 68 -18.38 -4.67 -2.45
C GLY A 68 -17.32 -3.55 -2.40
N SER A 69 -17.07 -2.85 -3.51
CA SER A 69 -16.23 -1.65 -3.51
C SER A 69 -16.90 -0.52 -2.69
N SER A 70 -16.17 0.06 -1.75
CA SER A 70 -16.63 1.23 -0.98
C SER A 70 -16.75 2.52 -1.81
N LEU A 71 -16.28 2.48 -3.07
CA LEU A 71 -16.46 3.56 -4.04
C LEU A 71 -17.92 3.73 -4.47
N ILE A 72 -18.67 2.61 -4.46
CA ILE A 72 -20.06 2.52 -4.91
C ILE A 72 -20.97 2.63 -3.70
N ASP A 73 -21.92 3.55 -3.76
CA ASP A 73 -22.82 3.84 -2.66
C ASP A 73 -23.83 2.69 -2.41
N GLU A 74 -24.26 2.52 -1.16
CA GLU A 74 -25.19 1.45 -0.73
C GLU A 74 -26.46 1.40 -1.57
N GLU A 75 -27.00 2.57 -1.94
CA GLU A 75 -28.23 2.73 -2.73
C GLU A 75 -28.12 2.10 -4.13
N ILE A 76 -26.93 2.16 -4.74
CA ILE A 76 -26.66 1.55 -6.06
C ILE A 76 -26.69 0.02 -5.93
N TYR A 77 -26.09 -0.50 -4.86
CA TYR A 77 -26.14 -1.94 -4.58
C TYR A 77 -27.57 -2.42 -4.25
N GLU A 78 -28.35 -1.61 -3.51
CA GLU A 78 -29.77 -1.91 -3.27
C GLU A 78 -30.58 -1.94 -4.56
N ALA A 79 -30.34 -1.00 -5.48
CA ALA A 79 -30.98 -0.97 -6.80
C ALA A 79 -30.60 -2.20 -7.66
N PHE A 80 -29.34 -2.60 -7.64
CA PHE A 80 -28.89 -3.83 -8.33
C PHE A 80 -29.51 -5.09 -7.70
N ALA A 81 -29.53 -5.20 -6.38
CA ALA A 81 -30.13 -6.34 -5.70
C ALA A 81 -31.64 -6.43 -5.98
N LYS A 82 -32.32 -5.29 -6.07
CA LYS A 82 -33.73 -5.20 -6.47
C LYS A 82 -33.93 -5.66 -7.93
N HIS A 83 -33.00 -5.35 -8.82
CA HIS A 83 -33.01 -5.83 -10.20
C HIS A 83 -32.92 -7.36 -10.26
N LEU A 84 -32.00 -7.97 -9.48
CA LEU A 84 -31.79 -9.42 -9.49
C LEU A 84 -32.89 -10.23 -8.80
N PHE A 85 -33.32 -9.80 -7.62
CA PHE A 85 -34.14 -10.61 -6.71
C PHE A 85 -35.57 -10.11 -6.58
N GLY A 86 -35.86 -8.91 -7.08
CA GLY A 86 -37.13 -8.23 -6.82
C GLY A 86 -37.26 -7.78 -5.36
N GLY A 87 -38.28 -6.97 -5.05
CA GLY A 87 -38.59 -6.51 -3.70
C GLY A 87 -37.56 -5.52 -3.13
N ASP A 88 -37.71 -5.24 -1.85
CA ASP A 88 -36.88 -4.25 -1.14
C ASP A 88 -35.80 -4.96 -0.31
N ILE A 89 -34.56 -4.70 -0.66
CA ILE A 89 -33.36 -5.28 -0.03
C ILE A 89 -32.59 -4.12 0.59
N GLU A 90 -32.07 -4.32 1.78
CA GLU A 90 -31.20 -3.38 2.48
C GLU A 90 -29.77 -3.89 2.40
N ILE A 91 -28.87 -3.02 1.92
CA ILE A 91 -27.44 -3.30 1.84
C ILE A 91 -26.73 -2.21 2.64
N ARG A 92 -25.92 -2.61 3.61
CA ARG A 92 -25.20 -1.72 4.50
C ARG A 92 -23.74 -2.13 4.63
N GLN A 93 -22.86 -1.13 4.70
CA GLN A 93 -21.47 -1.35 5.07
C GLN A 93 -21.23 -0.97 6.53
N ILE A 94 -20.74 -1.91 7.33
CA ILE A 94 -20.36 -1.64 8.72
C ILE A 94 -19.04 -0.85 8.71
N ARG A 95 -19.12 0.44 8.98
CA ARG A 95 -17.99 1.40 8.84
C ARG A 95 -16.68 0.96 9.54
N HIS A 96 -16.78 0.37 10.74
CA HIS A 96 -15.59 -0.02 11.52
C HIS A 96 -14.89 -1.28 11.00
N THR A 97 -15.61 -2.19 10.36
CA THR A 97 -15.07 -3.47 9.88
C THR A 97 -14.97 -3.54 8.36
N GLY A 98 -15.65 -2.63 7.65
CA GLY A 98 -15.76 -2.66 6.20
C GLY A 98 -16.64 -3.79 5.66
N VAL A 99 -17.27 -4.59 6.54
CA VAL A 99 -18.10 -5.73 6.18
C VAL A 99 -19.43 -5.27 5.63
N TRP A 100 -19.86 -5.88 4.53
CA TRP A 100 -21.16 -5.67 3.92
C TRP A 100 -22.19 -6.66 4.48
N THR A 101 -23.41 -6.18 4.71
CA THR A 101 -24.56 -6.98 5.11
C THR A 101 -25.66 -6.82 4.08
N VAL A 102 -26.29 -7.93 3.71
CA VAL A 102 -27.39 -7.99 2.74
C VAL A 102 -28.61 -8.60 3.41
N ALA A 103 -29.66 -7.85 3.60
CA ALA A 103 -30.87 -8.28 4.28
C ALA A 103 -32.15 -7.88 3.53
N GLU A 104 -33.18 -8.64 3.70
CA GLU A 104 -34.53 -8.29 3.23
C GLU A 104 -35.12 -7.20 4.14
N LYS A 105 -35.58 -6.07 3.58
CA LYS A 105 -36.30 -5.05 4.36
C LYS A 105 -37.62 -5.63 4.87
N GLU A 106 -37.91 -5.43 6.16
CA GLU A 106 -39.19 -5.87 6.74
C GLU A 106 -40.36 -5.15 6.05
N SER A 107 -41.22 -5.92 5.41
CA SER A 107 -42.44 -5.37 4.79
C SER A 107 -43.42 -4.91 5.84
N LYS A 108 -43.93 -3.68 5.74
CA LYS A 108 -45.04 -3.15 6.56
C LYS A 108 -46.34 -3.97 6.46
N TRP A 109 -46.45 -4.85 5.47
CA TRP A 109 -47.66 -5.65 5.15
C TRP A 109 -47.56 -7.12 5.58
N GLY A 110 -46.64 -7.47 6.47
CA GLY A 110 -46.53 -8.82 7.05
C GLY A 110 -45.90 -9.87 6.15
N LYS A 111 -45.52 -11.01 6.72
CA LYS A 111 -44.68 -12.12 6.21
C LYS A 111 -45.16 -12.85 4.94
N ARG A 112 -46.05 -12.31 4.11
CA ARG A 112 -46.64 -13.06 2.98
C ARG A 112 -45.71 -13.23 1.75
N TYR A 113 -44.76 -12.31 1.57
CA TYR A 113 -43.80 -12.39 0.44
C TYR A 113 -42.39 -12.18 0.97
N SER A 114 -41.72 -13.29 1.27
CA SER A 114 -40.30 -13.25 1.60
C SER A 114 -39.48 -13.38 0.33
N ILE A 115 -38.65 -12.41 0.03
CA ILE A 115 -37.68 -12.42 -1.06
C ILE A 115 -36.76 -13.63 -0.93
N LYS A 116 -36.41 -14.05 0.28
CA LYS A 116 -35.61 -15.26 0.55
C LYS A 116 -36.22 -16.54 -0.01
N LYS A 117 -37.52 -16.56 -0.32
CA LYS A 117 -38.22 -17.71 -0.87
C LYS A 117 -38.59 -17.55 -2.35
N SER A 118 -38.27 -16.42 -2.96
CA SER A 118 -38.53 -16.19 -4.38
C SER A 118 -37.76 -17.17 -5.28
N VAL A 119 -38.28 -17.42 -6.46
CA VAL A 119 -37.62 -18.28 -7.45
C VAL A 119 -36.28 -17.68 -7.86
N GLU A 120 -36.22 -16.40 -8.05
CA GLU A 120 -35.02 -15.64 -8.40
C GLU A 120 -33.92 -15.84 -7.36
N ASN A 121 -34.26 -15.74 -6.08
CA ASN A 121 -33.28 -15.86 -5.00
C ASN A 121 -32.86 -17.30 -4.69
N THR A 122 -33.73 -18.30 -4.94
CA THR A 122 -33.48 -19.67 -4.55
C THR A 122 -33.11 -20.60 -5.72
N VAL A 123 -33.61 -20.35 -6.93
CA VAL A 123 -33.38 -21.20 -8.09
C VAL A 123 -32.50 -20.54 -9.13
N THR A 124 -32.81 -19.30 -9.50
CA THR A 124 -32.09 -18.59 -10.57
C THR A 124 -30.68 -18.20 -10.11
N TRP A 125 -30.57 -17.57 -8.95
CA TRP A 125 -29.30 -17.04 -8.44
C TRP A 125 -28.74 -17.83 -7.26
N GLY A 126 -29.57 -18.66 -6.59
CA GLY A 126 -29.19 -19.46 -5.43
C GLY A 126 -29.01 -20.97 -5.77
N LEU A 127 -28.88 -21.76 -4.72
CA LEU A 127 -28.67 -23.21 -4.77
C LEU A 127 -29.92 -24.03 -4.35
N ASN A 128 -31.12 -23.48 -4.58
CA ASN A 128 -32.32 -24.10 -4.10
C ASN A 128 -32.25 -24.29 -2.55
N ARG A 129 -32.91 -25.30 -1.97
CA ARG A 129 -33.08 -25.45 -0.53
C ARG A 129 -31.82 -25.95 0.24
N ARG A 130 -30.71 -26.24 -0.43
CA ARG A 130 -29.50 -26.84 0.17
C ARG A 130 -28.25 -26.03 -0.13
N GLY A 131 -28.13 -24.84 0.41
CA GLY A 131 -26.94 -24.04 0.21
C GLY A 131 -27.19 -22.56 0.38
N PHE A 132 -26.50 -21.75 -0.39
CA PHE A 132 -26.64 -20.30 -0.35
C PHE A 132 -27.82 -19.85 -1.20
N THR A 133 -28.59 -18.91 -0.67
CA THR A 133 -29.53 -18.11 -1.48
C THR A 133 -28.76 -17.11 -2.32
N GLY A 134 -29.41 -16.50 -3.32
CA GLY A 134 -28.78 -15.42 -4.10
C GLY A 134 -28.31 -14.26 -3.23
N LEU A 135 -29.08 -13.90 -2.16
CA LEU A 135 -28.68 -12.87 -1.20
C LEU A 135 -27.42 -13.28 -0.43
N ASP A 136 -27.32 -14.55 0.01
CA ASP A 136 -26.14 -15.05 0.70
C ASP A 136 -24.91 -15.03 -0.21
N LEU A 137 -25.08 -15.36 -1.50
CA LEU A 137 -24.00 -15.27 -2.50
C LEU A 137 -23.59 -13.83 -2.74
N LEU A 138 -24.53 -12.91 -2.90
CA LEU A 138 -24.24 -11.50 -3.08
C LEU A 138 -23.43 -10.95 -1.88
N GLU A 139 -23.84 -11.25 -0.65
CA GLU A 139 -23.11 -10.85 0.55
C GLU A 139 -21.69 -11.42 0.58
N LYS A 140 -21.53 -12.70 0.23
CA LYS A 140 -20.19 -13.32 0.15
C LYS A 140 -19.30 -12.70 -0.92
N ILE A 141 -19.86 -12.36 -2.09
CA ILE A 141 -19.13 -11.69 -3.17
C ILE A 141 -18.67 -10.31 -2.70
N MET A 142 -19.57 -9.52 -2.10
CA MET A 142 -19.25 -8.18 -1.62
C MET A 142 -18.17 -8.19 -0.53
N ASN A 143 -18.13 -9.23 0.30
CA ASN A 143 -17.12 -9.40 1.34
C ASN A 143 -15.87 -10.18 0.89
N ASN A 144 -15.76 -10.52 -0.40
CA ASN A 144 -14.68 -11.36 -0.95
C ASN A 144 -14.46 -12.64 -0.12
N SER A 145 -15.54 -13.23 0.39
CA SER A 145 -15.52 -14.40 1.25
C SER A 145 -15.50 -15.69 0.42
N SER A 146 -14.87 -16.75 0.95
CA SER A 146 -14.85 -18.05 0.29
C SER A 146 -16.25 -18.64 0.13
N ILE A 147 -16.56 -19.16 -1.08
CA ILE A 147 -17.83 -19.80 -1.40
C ILE A 147 -17.60 -21.31 -1.37
N ILE A 148 -17.91 -21.92 -0.22
CA ILE A 148 -17.79 -23.38 0.00
C ILE A 148 -19.09 -23.86 0.60
N VAL A 149 -19.73 -24.83 -0.06
CA VAL A 149 -20.96 -25.46 0.40
C VAL A 149 -20.60 -26.75 1.14
N ASN A 150 -20.97 -26.81 2.41
CA ASN A 150 -20.75 -28.00 3.23
C ASN A 150 -22.05 -28.76 3.42
N GLU A 151 -21.96 -30.09 3.41
CA GLU A 151 -23.03 -30.98 3.80
C GLU A 151 -22.69 -31.76 5.08
N LEU A 152 -23.72 -32.16 5.81
CA LEU A 152 -23.57 -32.96 7.02
C LEU A 152 -23.66 -34.46 6.66
N VAL A 153 -22.55 -35.15 6.79
CA VAL A 153 -22.47 -36.61 6.58
C VAL A 153 -22.34 -37.31 7.94
N ILE A 154 -23.01 -38.45 8.09
CA ILE A 154 -22.86 -39.27 9.29
C ILE A 154 -21.56 -40.06 9.15
N GLY A 155 -20.54 -39.71 9.96
CA GLY A 155 -19.29 -40.42 10.03
C GLY A 155 -19.33 -41.64 10.96
N GLU A 156 -18.20 -42.34 11.08
CA GLU A 156 -18.05 -43.47 11.98
C GLU A 156 -18.41 -43.11 13.42
N GLY A 157 -19.28 -43.89 14.06
CA GLY A 157 -19.77 -43.61 15.42
C GLY A 157 -21.00 -42.68 15.47
N GLY A 158 -21.72 -42.40 14.36
CA GLY A 158 -22.96 -41.66 14.36
C GLY A 158 -22.80 -40.13 14.52
N ARG A 159 -21.57 -39.61 14.49
CA ARG A 159 -21.30 -38.16 14.57
C ARG A 159 -21.50 -37.48 13.23
N LYS A 160 -22.22 -36.34 13.23
CA LYS A 160 -22.37 -35.53 12.04
C LYS A 160 -21.05 -34.77 11.78
N ILE A 161 -20.46 -34.98 10.61
CA ILE A 161 -19.23 -34.32 10.14
C ILE A 161 -19.59 -33.41 8.98
N LYS A 162 -19.07 -32.19 8.99
CA LYS A 162 -19.18 -31.26 7.84
C LYS A 162 -18.17 -31.66 6.77
N VAL A 163 -18.65 -32.00 5.57
CA VAL A 163 -17.81 -32.34 4.42
C VAL A 163 -18.12 -31.34 3.30
N ASN A 164 -17.11 -30.95 2.55
CA ASN A 164 -17.29 -30.09 1.38
C ASN A 164 -18.04 -30.87 0.30
N ASN A 165 -19.18 -30.32 -0.14
CA ASN A 165 -19.88 -30.79 -1.33
C ASN A 165 -19.31 -30.09 -2.56
N ALA A 166 -18.45 -30.79 -3.31
CA ALA A 166 -17.70 -30.22 -4.43
C ALA A 166 -18.64 -29.76 -5.57
N GLU A 167 -19.69 -30.53 -5.89
CA GLU A 167 -20.64 -30.18 -6.92
C GLU A 167 -21.46 -28.93 -6.57
N ALA A 168 -21.99 -28.86 -5.36
CA ALA A 168 -22.74 -27.71 -4.89
C ALA A 168 -21.82 -26.47 -4.75
N THR A 169 -20.56 -26.67 -4.39
CA THR A 169 -19.57 -25.59 -4.32
C THR A 169 -19.27 -25.04 -5.72
N ALA A 170 -19.04 -25.89 -6.71
CA ALA A 170 -18.82 -25.48 -8.10
C ALA A 170 -20.01 -24.71 -8.66
N LEU A 171 -21.24 -25.20 -8.42
CA LEU A 171 -22.46 -24.49 -8.82
C LEU A 171 -22.60 -23.13 -8.13
N ALA A 172 -22.28 -23.04 -6.83
CA ALA A 172 -22.32 -21.77 -6.12
C ALA A 172 -21.32 -20.75 -6.68
N GLN A 173 -20.11 -21.19 -7.01
CA GLN A 173 -19.09 -20.36 -7.64
C GLN A 173 -19.51 -19.91 -9.05
N GLU A 174 -20.09 -20.79 -9.86
CA GLU A 174 -20.66 -20.42 -11.17
C GLU A 174 -21.75 -19.35 -11.04
N ARG A 175 -22.65 -19.49 -10.07
CA ARG A 175 -23.70 -18.49 -9.79
C ARG A 175 -23.11 -17.17 -9.34
N ALA A 176 -22.07 -17.20 -8.52
CA ALA A 176 -21.37 -16.00 -8.06
C ALA A 176 -20.71 -15.25 -9.22
N GLU A 177 -20.09 -15.96 -10.17
CA GLU A 177 -19.54 -15.31 -11.36
C GLU A 177 -20.63 -14.69 -12.23
N LYS A 178 -21.75 -15.38 -12.44
CA LYS A 178 -22.91 -14.81 -13.16
C LYS A 178 -23.47 -13.54 -12.51
N ILE A 179 -23.51 -13.49 -11.18
CA ILE A 179 -23.92 -12.28 -10.45
C ILE A 179 -22.95 -11.12 -10.70
N LYS A 180 -21.64 -11.39 -10.73
CA LYS A 180 -20.63 -10.37 -11.04
C LYS A 180 -20.72 -9.87 -12.48
N GLU A 181 -20.92 -10.76 -13.44
CA GLU A 181 -21.11 -10.41 -14.85
C GLU A 181 -22.38 -9.56 -15.04
N GLU A 182 -23.48 -9.96 -14.40
CA GLU A 182 -24.74 -9.20 -14.48
C GLU A 182 -24.62 -7.84 -13.81
N PHE A 183 -23.86 -7.71 -12.72
CA PHE A 183 -23.58 -6.41 -12.12
C PHE A 183 -22.86 -5.47 -13.08
N ASN A 184 -21.81 -5.92 -13.74
CA ASN A 184 -21.08 -5.10 -14.69
C ASN A 184 -21.95 -4.65 -15.87
N LYS A 185 -22.77 -5.58 -16.39
CA LYS A 185 -23.71 -5.28 -17.46
C LYS A 185 -24.79 -4.30 -17.01
N TRP A 186 -25.44 -4.58 -15.87
CA TRP A 186 -26.45 -3.71 -15.29
C TRP A 186 -25.92 -2.31 -15.00
N LEU A 187 -24.70 -2.20 -14.42
CA LEU A 187 -24.09 -0.92 -14.10
C LEU A 187 -23.82 -0.07 -15.35
N SER A 188 -23.46 -0.70 -16.48
CA SER A 188 -23.25 -0.02 -17.77
C SER A 188 -24.55 0.50 -18.36
N ASP A 189 -25.64 -0.24 -18.24
CA ASP A 189 -26.93 0.07 -18.85
C ASP A 189 -27.85 0.89 -17.94
N HIS A 190 -27.60 0.83 -16.62
CA HIS A 190 -28.44 1.47 -15.61
C HIS A 190 -28.42 2.99 -15.78
N ASP A 191 -29.60 3.58 -15.74
CA ASP A 191 -29.83 5.03 -15.82
C ASP A 191 -29.08 5.70 -17.01
N ASN A 192 -29.03 5.01 -18.15
CA ASN A 192 -28.30 5.45 -19.35
C ASN A 192 -26.82 5.79 -19.06
N GLY A 193 -26.17 5.06 -18.17
CA GLY A 193 -24.76 5.22 -17.82
C GLY A 193 -24.45 6.39 -16.88
N ARG A 194 -25.45 7.11 -16.37
CA ARG A 194 -25.22 8.26 -15.45
C ARG A 194 -24.59 7.82 -14.14
N THR A 195 -25.08 6.71 -13.60
CA THR A 195 -24.54 6.11 -12.37
C THR A 195 -23.06 5.72 -12.55
N LEU A 196 -22.74 5.04 -13.65
CA LEU A 196 -21.37 4.67 -13.98
C LEU A 196 -20.48 5.92 -14.12
N SER A 197 -20.95 6.94 -14.86
CA SER A 197 -20.21 8.19 -15.03
C SER A 197 -19.93 8.88 -13.68
N SER A 198 -20.90 8.91 -12.78
CA SER A 198 -20.73 9.47 -11.43
C SER A 198 -19.69 8.72 -10.62
N ILE A 199 -19.68 7.38 -10.67
CA ILE A 199 -18.68 6.54 -9.99
C ILE A 199 -17.28 6.79 -10.56
N VAL A 200 -17.16 6.89 -11.90
CA VAL A 200 -15.90 7.20 -12.59
C VAL A 200 -15.36 8.56 -12.16
N GLN A 201 -16.22 9.57 -12.10
CA GLN A 201 -15.84 10.89 -11.63
C GLN A 201 -15.38 10.85 -10.16
N LYS A 202 -16.15 10.21 -9.28
CA LYS A 202 -15.78 10.01 -7.87
C LYS A 202 -14.43 9.29 -7.73
N TYR A 203 -14.17 8.28 -8.58
CA TYR A 203 -12.88 7.60 -8.60
C TYR A 203 -11.74 8.56 -8.97
N ASN A 204 -11.92 9.33 -10.03
CA ASN A 204 -10.90 10.28 -10.48
C ASN A 204 -10.66 11.38 -9.45
N ASP A 205 -11.68 11.82 -8.72
CA ASP A 205 -11.57 12.88 -7.73
C ASP A 205 -10.95 12.43 -6.41
N VAL A 206 -11.08 11.15 -6.05
CA VAL A 206 -10.67 10.62 -4.74
C VAL A 206 -9.44 9.73 -4.83
N TYR A 207 -9.33 8.90 -5.86
CA TYR A 207 -8.28 7.87 -5.98
C TYR A 207 -7.26 8.13 -7.09
N ASN A 208 -7.62 8.87 -8.13
CA ASN A 208 -6.71 9.24 -9.21
C ASN A 208 -6.13 10.65 -8.96
N THR A 209 -5.51 10.83 -7.80
CA THR A 209 -5.07 12.13 -7.30
C THR A 209 -3.56 12.25 -7.16
N ASP A 210 -2.88 11.10 -7.08
CA ASP A 210 -1.48 11.07 -6.69
C ASP A 210 -0.54 10.91 -7.90
N VAL A 211 0.49 11.73 -7.90
CA VAL A 211 1.64 11.61 -8.80
C VAL A 211 2.82 11.08 -7.99
N LEU A 212 3.45 10.02 -8.48
CA LEU A 212 4.63 9.47 -7.84
C LEU A 212 5.79 10.45 -7.94
N ARG A 213 6.47 10.68 -6.82
CA ARG A 213 7.69 11.49 -6.80
C ARG A 213 8.80 10.74 -7.55
N GLU A 214 9.34 11.40 -8.56
CA GLU A 214 10.53 10.92 -9.27
C GLU A 214 11.78 11.54 -8.66
N PHE A 215 12.78 10.71 -8.47
CA PHE A 215 14.07 11.12 -7.92
C PHE A 215 15.12 11.02 -9.02
N ASP A 216 15.58 12.16 -9.53
CA ASP A 216 16.65 12.21 -10.52
C ASP A 216 18.00 12.45 -9.82
N GLY A 217 18.80 11.39 -9.78
CA GLY A 217 20.17 11.41 -9.25
C GLY A 217 21.23 11.78 -10.27
N SER A 218 20.85 12.29 -11.45
CA SER A 218 21.80 12.61 -12.53
C SER A 218 22.88 13.64 -12.16
N HIS A 219 22.56 14.52 -11.19
CA HIS A 219 23.48 15.49 -10.64
C HIS A 219 24.59 14.87 -9.76
N LEU A 220 24.41 13.64 -9.30
CA LEU A 220 25.46 12.91 -8.57
C LEU A 220 26.52 12.41 -9.56
N PRO A 221 27.83 12.49 -9.20
CA PRO A 221 28.87 11.91 -10.02
C PRO A 221 28.71 10.39 -10.12
N ASP A 222 29.25 9.80 -11.17
CA ASP A 222 29.21 8.34 -11.36
C ASP A 222 29.98 7.60 -10.28
N THR A 223 31.03 8.21 -9.77
CA THR A 223 31.85 7.73 -8.64
C THR A 223 31.80 8.78 -7.55
N LEU A 224 31.22 8.44 -6.38
CA LEU A 224 31.12 9.35 -5.25
C LEU A 224 32.48 9.50 -4.54
N GLU A 225 32.63 10.55 -3.73
CA GLU A 225 33.85 10.81 -3.00
C GLU A 225 34.23 9.64 -2.07
N GLY A 226 35.48 9.20 -2.14
CA GLY A 226 36.00 8.05 -1.39
C GLY A 226 35.65 6.68 -1.97
N MET A 227 34.84 6.61 -3.03
CA MET A 227 34.62 5.36 -3.76
C MET A 227 35.84 4.92 -4.55
N ASN A 228 35.92 3.62 -4.80
CA ASN A 228 36.85 3.03 -5.75
C ASN A 228 36.62 3.65 -7.14
N PRO A 229 37.66 4.28 -7.77
CA PRO A 229 37.54 4.97 -9.05
C PRO A 229 37.17 4.06 -10.22
N ASP A 230 37.43 2.76 -10.11
CA ASP A 230 37.07 1.78 -11.13
C ASP A 230 35.60 1.37 -11.12
N ILE A 231 34.85 1.81 -10.11
CA ILE A 231 33.43 1.49 -9.93
C ILE A 231 32.58 2.73 -10.23
N LYS A 232 31.65 2.57 -11.16
CA LYS A 232 30.68 3.61 -11.52
C LYS A 232 29.27 3.19 -11.16
N LEU A 233 28.53 4.09 -10.52
CA LEU A 233 27.11 3.92 -10.25
C LEU A 233 26.32 4.10 -11.55
N THR A 234 25.41 3.19 -11.81
CA THR A 234 24.47 3.32 -12.93
C THR A 234 23.39 4.36 -12.63
N LYS A 235 22.65 4.81 -13.65
CA LYS A 235 21.60 5.82 -13.48
C LYS A 235 20.61 5.42 -12.38
N HIS A 236 20.04 4.22 -12.44
CA HIS A 236 19.07 3.77 -11.43
C HIS A 236 19.65 3.69 -10.00
N GLN A 237 20.96 3.43 -9.89
CA GLN A 237 21.64 3.44 -8.58
C GLN A 237 21.78 4.86 -8.05
N LYS A 238 22.16 5.82 -8.89
CA LYS A 238 22.21 7.25 -8.53
C LYS A 238 20.85 7.79 -8.13
N ASP A 239 19.80 7.45 -8.89
CA ASP A 239 18.41 7.84 -8.58
C ASP A 239 17.99 7.28 -7.22
N ALA A 240 18.32 6.02 -6.92
CA ALA A 240 18.05 5.40 -5.62
C ALA A 240 18.86 6.00 -4.48
N VAL A 241 20.13 6.33 -4.70
CA VAL A 241 20.99 7.04 -3.73
C VAL A 241 20.38 8.41 -3.41
N TRP A 242 19.99 9.17 -4.44
CA TRP A 242 19.36 10.46 -4.27
C TRP A 242 18.02 10.35 -3.51
N ARG A 243 17.21 9.35 -3.83
CA ARG A 243 15.97 9.07 -3.11
C ARG A 243 16.20 8.85 -1.63
N ILE A 244 17.21 8.06 -1.24
CA ILE A 244 17.53 7.80 0.17
C ILE A 244 17.98 9.08 0.86
N ILE A 245 18.84 9.87 0.23
CA ILE A 245 19.35 11.12 0.79
C ILE A 245 18.24 12.16 0.98
N SER A 246 17.35 12.27 -0.02
CA SER A 246 16.26 13.24 -0.02
C SER A 246 15.09 12.84 0.88
N SER A 247 14.96 11.55 1.20
CA SER A 247 13.90 11.04 2.07
C SER A 247 14.19 11.43 3.51
N ARG A 248 13.22 12.11 4.14
CA ARG A 248 13.31 12.45 5.57
C ARG A 248 12.87 11.31 6.50
N GLY A 249 12.71 10.11 5.98
CA GLY A 249 12.18 8.95 6.68
C GLY A 249 12.69 7.64 6.10
N CYS A 250 11.90 6.58 6.24
CA CYS A 250 12.25 5.26 5.75
C CYS A 250 12.10 5.18 4.22
N THR A 251 13.05 4.48 3.56
CA THR A 251 13.00 4.19 2.13
C THR A 251 13.02 2.68 1.90
N LEU A 252 12.08 2.18 1.09
CA LEU A 252 12.07 0.79 0.62
C LEU A 252 12.75 0.69 -0.75
N LEU A 253 13.80 -0.12 -0.86
CA LEU A 253 14.47 -0.47 -2.12
C LEU A 253 13.91 -1.78 -2.67
N ALA A 254 12.83 -1.71 -3.42
CA ALA A 254 12.16 -2.87 -4.04
C ALA A 254 12.73 -3.22 -5.43
N HIS A 255 14.02 -3.01 -5.65
CA HIS A 255 14.69 -3.35 -6.90
C HIS A 255 14.83 -4.87 -7.07
N GLU A 256 14.90 -5.33 -8.30
CA GLU A 256 15.13 -6.74 -8.64
C GLU A 256 16.47 -7.26 -8.10
N VAL A 257 16.60 -8.58 -8.07
CA VAL A 257 17.85 -9.22 -7.67
C VAL A 257 18.91 -8.89 -8.74
N GLY A 258 20.12 -8.51 -8.29
CA GLY A 258 21.20 -8.12 -9.19
C GLY A 258 21.26 -6.61 -9.52
N ALA A 259 20.29 -5.79 -9.14
CA ALA A 259 20.31 -4.34 -9.38
C ALA A 259 21.35 -3.56 -8.54
N GLY A 260 22.16 -4.24 -7.73
CA GLY A 260 23.21 -3.62 -6.93
C GLY A 260 22.69 -2.92 -5.66
N LYS A 261 21.62 -3.43 -5.02
CA LYS A 261 21.07 -2.85 -3.79
C LYS A 261 22.11 -2.63 -2.69
N THR A 262 23.06 -3.55 -2.53
CA THR A 262 24.15 -3.42 -1.56
C THR A 262 24.98 -2.17 -1.82
N PHE A 263 25.35 -1.91 -3.08
CA PHE A 263 26.10 -0.71 -3.46
C PHE A 263 25.28 0.56 -3.24
N ILE A 264 23.98 0.55 -3.57
CA ILE A 264 23.08 1.69 -3.31
C ILE A 264 23.06 2.02 -1.84
N MET A 265 22.86 1.03 -0.96
CA MET A 265 22.80 1.25 0.50
C MET A 265 24.12 1.78 1.06
N ILE A 266 25.25 1.20 0.63
CA ILE A 266 26.59 1.64 1.07
C ILE A 266 26.88 3.06 0.58
N ALA A 267 26.68 3.31 -0.71
CA ALA A 267 26.92 4.62 -1.32
C ALA A 267 26.05 5.71 -0.69
N SER A 268 24.76 5.44 -0.47
CA SER A 268 23.85 6.39 0.22
C SER A 268 24.32 6.72 1.63
N ALA A 269 24.71 5.71 2.40
CA ALA A 269 25.14 5.91 3.80
C ALA A 269 26.45 6.69 3.87
N MET A 270 27.40 6.42 2.97
CA MET A 270 28.66 7.13 2.92
C MET A 270 28.47 8.58 2.45
N GLU A 271 27.60 8.82 1.48
CA GLU A 271 27.28 10.16 1.01
C GLU A 271 26.52 10.97 2.08
N MET A 272 25.55 10.37 2.77
CA MET A 272 24.88 11.02 3.91
C MET A 272 25.86 11.37 5.04
N LYS A 273 26.87 10.52 5.27
CA LYS A 273 27.95 10.80 6.22
C LYS A 273 28.82 11.98 5.75
N ARG A 274 29.22 12.00 4.47
CA ARG A 274 29.98 13.10 3.87
C ARG A 274 29.23 14.43 3.98
N LEU A 275 27.91 14.41 3.75
CA LEU A 275 27.04 15.58 3.90
C LEU A 275 26.76 15.96 5.36
N GLY A 276 27.25 15.21 6.35
CA GLY A 276 27.04 15.48 7.77
C GLY A 276 25.64 15.15 8.29
N ILE A 277 24.80 14.50 7.46
CA ILE A 277 23.43 14.11 7.83
C ILE A 277 23.46 13.00 8.89
N ILE A 278 24.36 12.04 8.73
CA ILE A 278 24.58 10.95 9.69
C ILE A 278 26.05 10.85 10.07
N LYS A 279 26.32 10.27 11.22
CA LYS A 279 27.70 10.13 11.72
C LYS A 279 28.23 8.71 11.57
N LYS A 280 27.43 7.72 11.88
CA LYS A 280 27.87 6.32 12.02
C LYS A 280 26.74 5.37 11.56
N PRO A 281 26.63 5.12 10.25
CA PRO A 281 25.62 4.21 9.70
C PRO A 281 25.83 2.78 10.21
N MET A 282 24.73 2.09 10.47
CA MET A 282 24.72 0.68 10.86
C MET A 282 23.93 -0.13 9.82
N PHE A 283 24.57 -1.18 9.32
CA PHE A 283 23.98 -2.13 8.40
C PHE A 283 23.62 -3.41 9.14
N VAL A 284 22.33 -3.69 9.24
CA VAL A 284 21.81 -4.93 9.80
C VAL A 284 21.51 -5.88 8.66
N VAL A 285 22.21 -7.00 8.59
CA VAL A 285 22.19 -7.89 7.44
C VAL A 285 21.92 -9.33 7.86
N PRO A 286 21.29 -10.16 6.99
CA PRO A 286 21.12 -11.58 7.26
C PRO A 286 22.47 -12.28 7.49
N ASN A 287 22.48 -13.27 8.37
CA ASN A 287 23.71 -13.96 8.78
C ASN A 287 24.48 -14.60 7.63
N ASN A 288 23.79 -15.10 6.62
CA ASN A 288 24.37 -15.78 5.46
C ASN A 288 25.12 -14.85 4.48
N VAL A 289 24.83 -13.56 4.51
CA VAL A 289 25.47 -12.56 3.60
C VAL A 289 26.40 -11.61 4.35
N TYR A 290 26.56 -11.78 5.64
CA TYR A 290 27.31 -10.90 6.52
C TYR A 290 28.76 -10.68 6.09
N GLU A 291 29.51 -11.74 5.80
CA GLU A 291 30.91 -11.65 5.37
C GLU A 291 31.02 -11.01 3.98
N GLN A 292 30.11 -11.37 3.08
CA GLN A 292 30.04 -10.79 1.74
C GLN A 292 29.82 -9.27 1.80
N TRP A 293 28.97 -8.77 2.71
CA TRP A 293 28.77 -7.34 2.89
C TRP A 293 30.05 -6.59 3.26
N GLY A 294 30.87 -7.18 4.12
CA GLY A 294 32.18 -6.62 4.47
C GLY A 294 33.14 -6.55 3.28
N ILE A 295 33.11 -7.56 2.41
CA ILE A 295 33.92 -7.61 1.18
C ILE A 295 33.45 -6.55 0.19
N GLU A 296 32.13 -6.50 -0.08
CA GLU A 296 31.55 -5.54 -1.02
C GLU A 296 31.73 -4.10 -0.54
N PHE A 297 31.66 -3.86 0.79
CA PHE A 297 31.92 -2.55 1.35
C PHE A 297 33.34 -2.08 1.07
N ARG A 298 34.35 -2.91 1.35
CA ARG A 298 35.76 -2.58 1.09
C ARG A 298 36.07 -2.50 -0.40
N ARG A 299 35.36 -3.25 -1.22
CA ARG A 299 35.47 -3.15 -2.68
C ARG A 299 35.00 -1.79 -3.16
N LEU A 300 33.89 -1.28 -2.61
CA LEU A 300 33.30 0.00 -3.00
C LEU A 300 34.02 1.20 -2.37
N TYR A 301 34.41 1.09 -1.08
CA TYR A 301 35.12 2.11 -0.30
C TYR A 301 36.39 1.50 0.33
N PRO A 302 37.51 1.44 -0.39
CA PRO A 302 38.73 0.74 0.07
C PRO A 302 39.32 1.32 1.36
N ASP A 303 39.24 2.62 1.54
CA ASP A 303 39.83 3.32 2.70
C ASP A 303 38.90 3.42 3.92
N ALA A 304 37.65 2.91 3.79
CA ALA A 304 36.67 3.00 4.87
C ALA A 304 37.02 2.09 6.05
N ARG A 305 36.97 2.65 7.24
CA ARG A 305 37.15 1.93 8.51
C ARG A 305 35.84 1.34 8.97
N ILE A 306 35.54 0.10 8.60
CA ILE A 306 34.33 -0.59 8.98
C ILE A 306 34.53 -1.46 10.22
N LEU A 307 33.55 -1.45 11.11
CA LEU A 307 33.46 -2.40 12.22
C LEU A 307 32.67 -3.62 11.77
N LEU A 308 33.37 -4.75 11.63
CA LEU A 308 32.82 -6.05 11.27
C LEU A 308 33.18 -7.04 12.39
N PRO A 309 32.29 -7.21 13.39
CA PRO A 309 32.60 -8.02 14.56
C PRO A 309 32.73 -9.51 14.20
N THR A 310 33.65 -10.21 14.85
CA THR A 310 33.77 -11.67 14.79
C THR A 310 32.67 -12.35 15.63
N LYS A 311 32.47 -13.65 15.42
CA LYS A 311 31.49 -14.43 16.23
C LYS A 311 31.80 -14.36 17.71
N GLU A 312 33.08 -14.38 18.10
CA GLU A 312 33.54 -14.31 19.49
C GLU A 312 33.24 -12.95 20.13
N GLU A 313 33.40 -11.86 19.39
CA GLU A 313 33.09 -10.50 19.86
C GLU A 313 31.59 -10.30 20.09
N LEU A 314 30.74 -11.05 19.40
CA LEU A 314 29.29 -11.02 19.55
C LEU A 314 28.73 -11.92 20.65
N GLU A 315 29.57 -12.76 21.29
CA GLU A 315 29.16 -13.58 22.43
C GLU A 315 28.67 -12.72 23.61
N LYS A 316 27.74 -13.27 24.38
CA LYS A 316 27.10 -12.56 25.51
C LYS A 316 28.12 -11.91 26.48
N LYS A 317 29.25 -12.59 26.76
CA LYS A 317 30.31 -12.10 27.64
C LYS A 317 31.04 -10.86 27.08
N ASN A 318 31.18 -10.73 25.76
CA ASN A 318 31.91 -9.68 25.07
C ASN A 318 31.02 -8.53 24.60
N ARG A 319 29.70 -8.69 24.64
CA ARG A 319 28.72 -7.73 24.10
C ARG A 319 28.88 -6.30 24.64
N ARG A 320 29.15 -6.17 25.93
CA ARG A 320 29.39 -4.85 26.54
C ARG A 320 30.63 -4.15 25.99
N VAL A 321 31.68 -4.91 25.75
CA VAL A 321 32.93 -4.38 25.14
C VAL A 321 32.67 -3.97 23.71
N PHE A 322 31.93 -4.79 22.96
CA PHE A 322 31.53 -4.49 21.59
C PHE A 322 30.67 -3.22 21.51
N MET A 323 29.67 -3.06 22.39
CA MET A 323 28.87 -1.82 22.46
C MET A 323 29.72 -0.58 22.78
N ASN A 324 30.67 -0.70 23.67
CA ASN A 324 31.60 0.39 23.96
C ASN A 324 32.46 0.75 22.74
N ARG A 325 32.92 -0.24 21.96
CA ARG A 325 33.64 0.00 20.69
C ARG A 325 32.77 0.73 19.67
N ILE A 326 31.49 0.35 19.57
CA ILE A 326 30.53 1.08 18.70
C ILE A 326 30.41 2.53 19.17
N ALA A 327 30.25 2.76 20.45
CA ALA A 327 30.05 4.10 21.00
C ALA A 327 31.27 5.01 20.83
N THR A 328 32.46 4.52 21.18
CA THR A 328 33.69 5.32 21.29
C THR A 328 34.58 5.29 20.03
N GLY A 329 34.45 4.23 19.20
CA GLY A 329 35.32 4.06 18.03
C GLY A 329 34.94 4.99 16.87
N SER A 330 35.96 5.46 16.15
CA SER A 330 35.80 6.27 14.92
C SER A 330 35.68 5.36 13.70
N TYR A 331 34.51 4.76 13.51
CA TYR A 331 34.23 3.92 12.35
C TYR A 331 33.39 4.70 11.31
N ASP A 332 33.61 4.36 10.04
CA ASP A 332 32.83 4.91 8.94
C ASP A 332 31.50 4.20 8.79
N ALA A 333 31.46 2.92 9.15
CA ALA A 333 30.23 2.14 9.21
C ALA A 333 30.37 0.95 10.16
N ILE A 334 29.22 0.41 10.56
CA ILE A 334 29.11 -0.79 11.38
C ILE A 334 28.26 -1.79 10.59
N ILE A 335 28.71 -3.03 10.48
CA ILE A 335 27.94 -4.12 9.89
C ILE A 335 27.69 -5.16 10.98
N ILE A 336 26.43 -5.53 11.19
CA ILE A 336 26.03 -6.46 12.26
C ILE A 336 25.03 -7.48 11.71
N PRO A 337 25.13 -8.76 12.09
CA PRO A 337 24.12 -9.75 11.75
C PRO A 337 22.79 -9.48 12.45
N GLU A 338 21.67 -9.73 11.74
CA GLU A 338 20.30 -9.52 12.25
C GLU A 338 20.06 -10.25 13.59
N SER A 339 20.52 -11.49 13.72
CA SER A 339 20.41 -12.27 14.94
C SER A 339 21.07 -11.61 16.16
N GLN A 340 22.13 -10.84 15.93
CA GLN A 340 22.85 -10.14 17.00
C GLN A 340 22.25 -8.76 17.28
N PHE A 341 21.73 -8.10 16.24
CA PHE A 341 21.02 -6.84 16.39
C PHE A 341 19.81 -7.00 17.31
N GLY A 342 19.00 -8.06 17.13
CA GLY A 342 17.86 -8.37 17.99
C GLY A 342 18.20 -8.64 19.47
N MET A 343 19.48 -8.87 19.79
CA MET A 343 19.93 -9.07 21.16
C MET A 343 20.46 -7.79 21.82
N LEU A 344 20.51 -6.67 21.11
CA LEU A 344 20.94 -5.39 21.70
C LEU A 344 19.82 -4.85 22.60
N PRO A 345 20.13 -4.52 23.86
CA PRO A 345 19.13 -3.99 24.77
C PRO A 345 18.74 -2.56 24.33
N MET A 346 17.46 -2.30 24.29
CA MET A 346 16.95 -0.91 24.20
C MET A 346 17.01 -0.26 25.57
N SER A 347 17.20 1.07 25.60
CA SER A 347 17.11 1.81 26.86
C SER A 347 15.65 1.78 27.38
N VAL A 348 15.49 1.88 28.69
CA VAL A 348 14.15 1.90 29.33
C VAL A 348 13.35 3.13 28.83
N GLU A 349 14.04 4.22 28.60
CA GLU A 349 13.47 5.47 28.07
C GLU A 349 12.93 5.25 26.65
N SER A 350 13.73 4.69 25.74
CA SER A 350 13.31 4.40 24.36
C SER A 350 12.14 3.41 24.30
N VAL A 351 12.11 2.44 25.21
CA VAL A 351 10.98 1.51 25.31
C VAL A 351 9.71 2.23 25.76
N LYS A 352 9.81 3.14 26.74
CA LYS A 352 8.66 3.95 27.19
C LYS A 352 8.16 4.89 26.11
N GLU A 353 9.03 5.58 25.39
CA GLU A 353 8.65 6.44 24.26
C GLU A 353 7.92 5.67 23.18
N PHE A 354 8.45 4.52 22.78
CA PHE A 354 7.83 3.65 21.78
C PHE A 354 6.41 3.21 22.15
N TYR A 355 6.16 2.88 23.43
CA TYR A 355 4.82 2.51 23.88
C TYR A 355 3.91 3.73 24.02
N ASN A 356 4.41 4.88 24.47
CA ASN A 356 3.62 6.10 24.60
C ASN A 356 3.13 6.62 23.25
N GLU A 357 3.95 6.58 22.20
CA GLU A 357 3.55 6.97 20.83
C GLU A 357 2.46 6.06 20.22
N ARG A 358 2.28 4.84 20.74
CA ARG A 358 1.27 3.89 20.23
C ARG A 358 -0.03 3.86 21.03
N ILE A 359 -0.06 4.49 22.19
CA ILE A 359 -1.23 4.55 23.08
C ILE A 359 -2.06 5.82 22.80
N HIS A 360 -1.52 6.78 22.08
CA HIS A 360 -2.18 7.97 21.57
C HIS A 360 -2.45 7.85 20.06
#